data_65bd692dbe91c579838fbdf045f55809
#
_entry.id   65bd692dbe91c579838fbdf045f55809
#
_cell.length_a   1.000
_cell.length_b   1.000
_cell.length_c   1.000
_cell.angle_alpha   90.00
_cell.angle_beta   90.00
_cell.angle_gamma   90.00
#
_symmetry.space_group_name_H-M   'P 1'
#
loop_
_entity.id
_entity.type
_entity.pdbx_description
1 polymer ?
#
loop_
_entity_poly.entity_id
_entity_poly.type
_entity_poly.pdbx_seq_one_letter_code
_entity_poly.pdbx_strand_id
1 'polypeptide(L)'
;MLTSACRARGLLAAGVVSAGLLTACAGGGTADEAAGSSASTSTAKAAEPDLASGLLPAAAFGSAAAVVAMTPEQLQQGEGFAAAGKKGLTITPAGCAAAVVGTEPSFEKFDDVASESATIGSAVTVEVLVRGGATKDAVSQLAEAAARCPKATLTSPKIGSATIAFETLPLEKLGSGSALLRYTTDVTLPHGTHLTVPALIGMVQDGNRLLVLMNIDTGAAQPGAAPAAPPDPAAFAKLLGEAYQVQANALD
;
A
#
# COMPACT_ATOMS: atom_id res chain seq x y z
N MET A 1 -2.47 -36.31 35.22
CA MET A 1 -1.26 -36.17 36.05
C MET A 1 -0.21 -35.47 35.27
N LEU A 2 0.31 -34.44 35.86
CA LEU A 2 1.48 -33.58 35.63
C LEU A 2 1.20 -32.26 34.92
N THR A 3 0.92 -31.32 35.77
CA THR A 3 1.04 -29.86 35.63
C THR A 3 2.50 -29.46 35.48
N SER A 4 2.79 -28.53 34.57
CA SER A 4 3.98 -27.68 34.67
C SER A 4 3.65 -26.27 34.25
N ALA A 5 3.54 -25.44 35.27
CA ALA A 5 3.48 -23.98 35.19
C ALA A 5 4.93 -23.44 35.07
N CYS A 6 5.21 -22.63 34.06
CA CYS A 6 6.38 -21.77 34.06
C CYS A 6 5.94 -20.32 34.18
N ARG A 7 6.13 -19.78 35.38
CA ARG A 7 6.15 -18.36 35.68
C ARG A 7 7.50 -17.77 35.23
N ALA A 8 7.53 -16.77 34.40
CA ALA A 8 8.66 -15.89 34.24
C ALA A 8 8.30 -14.48 34.74
N ARG A 9 9.06 -14.08 35.73
CA ARG A 9 8.98 -12.79 36.43
C ARG A 9 9.60 -11.69 35.57
N GLY A 10 9.00 -10.51 35.73
CA GLY A 10 9.44 -9.29 35.10
C GLY A 10 10.77 -8.74 35.62
N LEU A 11 11.33 -7.83 34.87
CA LEU A 11 12.34 -6.88 35.29
C LEU A 11 12.03 -5.53 34.67
N LEU A 12 11.60 -4.62 35.53
CA LEU A 12 11.55 -3.18 35.31
C LEU A 12 12.99 -2.64 35.29
N ALA A 13 13.37 -1.94 34.25
CA ALA A 13 14.56 -1.09 34.26
C ALA A 13 14.14 0.34 33.92
N ALA A 14 14.17 1.16 34.96
CA ALA A 14 14.06 2.61 34.89
C ALA A 14 15.41 3.18 34.38
N GLY A 15 15.38 3.97 33.33
CA GLY A 15 16.53 4.68 32.75
C GLY A 15 16.32 6.18 32.78
N VAL A 16 17.22 6.82 33.45
CA VAL A 16 17.33 8.18 33.91
C VAL A 16 17.40 9.22 32.78
N VAL A 17 16.63 10.30 32.94
CA VAL A 17 16.70 11.54 32.18
C VAL A 17 17.96 12.31 32.56
N SER A 18 18.80 12.67 31.59
CA SER A 18 19.92 13.60 31.76
C SER A 18 19.65 14.87 30.97
N ALA A 19 19.27 15.93 31.66
CA ALA A 19 19.22 17.29 31.17
C ALA A 19 20.63 17.89 31.12
N GLY A 20 21.10 18.23 29.93
CA GLY A 20 22.36 18.96 29.70
C GLY A 20 22.08 20.44 29.42
N LEU A 21 22.33 21.28 30.41
CA LEU A 21 22.39 22.74 30.30
C LEU A 21 23.69 23.14 29.57
N LEU A 22 23.59 23.85 28.47
CA LEU A 22 24.73 24.54 27.84
C LEU A 22 24.68 26.02 28.17
N THR A 23 25.61 26.43 29.02
CA THR A 23 25.94 27.79 29.38
C THR A 23 26.60 28.53 28.20
N ALA A 24 26.09 29.73 27.94
CA ALA A 24 26.69 30.70 27.04
C ALA A 24 27.94 31.35 27.71
N CYS A 25 29.05 31.42 26.99
CA CYS A 25 30.17 32.31 27.30
C CYS A 25 30.18 33.46 26.31
N ALA A 26 30.00 34.66 26.84
CA ALA A 26 30.26 35.90 26.17
C ALA A 26 31.78 36.19 26.19
N GLY A 27 32.34 36.58 25.05
CA GLY A 27 33.70 37.09 24.93
C GLY A 27 33.74 38.20 23.88
N GLY A 28 33.97 39.43 24.29
CA GLY A 28 34.09 40.59 23.45
C GLY A 28 35.45 40.69 22.75
N GLY A 29 35.51 41.37 21.62
CA GLY A 29 36.73 41.69 20.84
C GLY A 29 36.42 42.48 19.60
N THR A 30 36.58 43.80 19.69
CA THR A 30 36.97 44.88 18.76
C THR A 30 36.84 44.69 17.21
N ALA A 31 36.29 45.74 16.64
CA ALA A 31 36.14 46.09 15.23
C ALA A 31 37.40 45.87 14.34
N ASP A 32 37.16 45.38 13.10
CA ASP A 32 37.61 46.12 11.92
C ASP A 32 37.07 45.52 10.60
N GLU A 33 36.82 46.40 9.66
CA GLU A 33 36.74 46.28 8.21
C GLU A 33 35.61 45.48 7.49
N ALA A 34 34.94 46.30 6.68
CA ALA A 34 33.97 45.97 5.69
C ALA A 34 34.50 45.02 4.58
N ALA A 35 33.85 43.89 4.46
CA ALA A 35 33.80 43.15 3.20
C ALA A 35 32.36 42.71 2.97
N GLY A 36 31.76 43.17 1.89
CA GLY A 36 30.37 42.87 1.52
C GLY A 36 30.12 41.39 1.38
N SER A 37 29.55 40.79 2.42
CA SER A 37 28.96 39.47 2.36
C SER A 37 27.60 39.58 1.69
N SER A 38 27.56 39.30 0.40
CA SER A 38 26.31 38.96 -0.29
C SER A 38 25.68 37.77 0.50
N ALA A 39 24.75 38.08 1.34
CA ALA A 39 23.92 37.07 1.96
C ALA A 39 23.15 36.35 0.84
N SER A 40 23.70 35.22 0.39
CA SER A 40 22.93 34.25 -0.40
C SER A 40 21.76 33.81 0.50
N THR A 41 20.62 34.43 0.26
CA THR A 41 19.33 33.96 0.80
C THR A 41 19.11 32.58 0.19
N SER A 42 19.64 31.55 0.83
CA SER A 42 19.23 30.18 0.59
C SER A 42 17.75 30.13 0.95
N THR A 43 16.90 30.22 -0.06
CA THR A 43 15.49 29.94 0.10
C THR A 43 15.39 28.49 0.55
N ALA A 44 15.25 28.25 1.84
CA ALA A 44 14.99 26.91 2.37
C ALA A 44 13.73 26.41 1.65
N LYS A 45 13.87 25.38 0.81
CA LYS A 45 12.73 24.68 0.21
C LYS A 45 11.84 24.30 1.38
N ALA A 46 10.59 24.76 1.38
CA ALA A 46 9.62 24.36 2.39
C ALA A 46 9.63 22.83 2.47
N ALA A 47 9.69 22.29 3.68
CA ALA A 47 9.62 20.85 3.87
C ALA A 47 8.27 20.35 3.30
N GLU A 48 8.31 19.34 2.47
CA GLU A 48 7.10 18.74 1.94
C GLU A 48 6.28 18.14 3.10
N PRO A 49 4.93 18.19 3.06
CA PRO A 49 4.09 17.59 4.08
C PRO A 49 4.38 16.09 4.22
N ASP A 50 4.27 15.58 5.46
CA ASP A 50 4.37 14.15 5.75
C ASP A 50 3.29 13.38 4.96
N LEU A 51 3.71 12.42 4.16
CA LEU A 51 2.83 11.67 3.29
C LEU A 51 1.78 10.87 4.08
N ALA A 52 2.10 10.43 5.29
CA ALA A 52 1.18 9.72 6.17
C ALA A 52 -0.04 10.57 6.58
N SER A 53 0.08 11.91 6.56
CA SER A 53 -1.08 12.79 6.82
C SER A 53 -2.14 12.73 5.72
N GLY A 54 -1.81 12.21 4.55
CA GLY A 54 -2.72 12.01 3.42
C GLY A 54 -3.46 10.68 3.42
N LEU A 55 -3.19 9.79 4.39
CA LEU A 55 -3.94 8.54 4.54
C LEU A 55 -5.31 8.76 5.17
N LEU A 56 -6.24 7.84 4.94
CA LEU A 56 -7.57 7.88 5.53
C LEU A 56 -7.51 7.85 7.06
N PRO A 57 -8.36 8.60 7.76
CA PRO A 57 -8.52 8.38 9.19
C PRO A 57 -9.19 7.02 9.46
N ALA A 58 -8.81 6.34 10.54
CA ALA A 58 -9.32 5.01 10.89
C ALA A 58 -10.86 4.92 10.89
N ALA A 59 -11.56 6.01 11.22
CA ALA A 59 -13.01 6.09 11.21
C ALA A 59 -13.65 5.91 9.82
N ALA A 60 -12.90 6.22 8.74
CA ALA A 60 -13.40 6.08 7.37
C ALA A 60 -13.62 4.62 6.96
N PHE A 61 -12.87 3.70 7.55
CA PHE A 61 -13.05 2.26 7.33
C PHE A 61 -14.21 1.65 8.12
N GLY A 62 -14.86 2.44 9.01
CA GLY A 62 -15.97 1.99 9.84
C GLY A 62 -15.53 1.59 11.26
N SER A 63 -16.49 1.61 12.19
CA SER A 63 -16.23 1.42 13.63
C SER A 63 -15.72 0.03 14.02
N ALA A 64 -15.90 -0.99 13.15
CA ALA A 64 -15.44 -2.35 13.39
C ALA A 64 -14.03 -2.61 12.78
N ALA A 65 -13.45 -1.65 12.10
CA ALA A 65 -12.16 -1.80 11.45
C ALA A 65 -11.00 -1.75 12.46
N ALA A 66 -10.11 -2.72 12.36
CA ALA A 66 -8.80 -2.66 13.01
C ALA A 66 -7.81 -2.07 12.00
N VAL A 67 -7.37 -0.83 12.23
CA VAL A 67 -6.46 -0.10 11.34
C VAL A 67 -5.06 -0.13 11.91
N VAL A 68 -4.08 -0.48 11.06
CA VAL A 68 -2.67 -0.59 11.41
C VAL A 68 -1.83 0.07 10.33
N ALA A 69 -0.97 1.02 10.72
CA ALA A 69 0.04 1.56 9.82
C ALA A 69 1.02 0.45 9.39
N MET A 70 1.37 0.43 8.12
CA MET A 70 2.32 -0.54 7.57
C MET A 70 3.66 0.16 7.32
N THR A 71 4.75 -0.52 7.67
CA THR A 71 6.09 -0.01 7.36
C THR A 71 6.51 -0.38 5.94
N PRO A 72 7.46 0.36 5.32
CA PRO A 72 8.01 -0.01 4.01
C PRO A 72 8.56 -1.44 3.99
N GLU A 73 9.16 -1.91 5.09
CA GLU A 73 9.68 -3.27 5.22
C GLU A 73 8.57 -4.33 5.17
N GLN A 74 7.40 -4.03 5.77
CA GLN A 74 6.23 -4.94 5.71
C GLN A 74 5.66 -5.00 4.30
N LEU A 75 5.62 -3.87 3.57
CA LEU A 75 5.24 -3.84 2.16
C LEU A 75 6.21 -4.67 1.31
N GLN A 76 7.53 -4.49 1.49
CA GLN A 76 8.56 -5.27 0.78
C GLN A 76 8.47 -6.76 1.08
N GLN A 77 8.15 -7.15 2.32
CA GLN A 77 7.90 -8.56 2.65
C GLN A 77 6.71 -9.11 1.87
N GLY A 78 5.63 -8.34 1.74
CA GLY A 78 4.48 -8.70 0.90
C GLY A 78 4.88 -8.92 -0.56
N GLU A 79 5.68 -8.02 -1.13
CA GLU A 79 6.26 -8.18 -2.48
C GLU A 79 7.14 -9.44 -2.60
N GLY A 80 7.95 -9.70 -1.60
CA GLY A 80 8.82 -10.88 -1.56
C GLY A 80 8.04 -12.20 -1.59
N PHE A 81 6.91 -12.29 -0.89
CA PHE A 81 5.99 -13.44 -0.95
C PHE A 81 5.36 -13.58 -2.34
N ALA A 82 4.91 -12.49 -2.92
CA ALA A 82 4.34 -12.47 -4.26
C ALA A 82 5.39 -12.87 -5.31
N ALA A 83 6.61 -12.35 -5.22
CA ALA A 83 7.73 -12.71 -6.11
C ALA A 83 8.14 -14.18 -5.97
N ALA A 84 8.16 -14.74 -4.75
CA ALA A 84 8.44 -16.14 -4.51
C ALA A 84 7.38 -17.07 -5.11
N GLY A 85 6.11 -16.64 -5.10
CA GLY A 85 5.00 -17.34 -5.74
C GLY A 85 5.12 -17.40 -7.27
N LYS A 86 5.78 -16.41 -7.86
CA LYS A 86 5.98 -16.31 -9.34
C LYS A 86 7.05 -17.27 -9.87
N LYS A 87 7.93 -17.79 -9.03
CA LYS A 87 9.02 -18.66 -9.46
C LYS A 87 8.49 -19.99 -10.01
N GLY A 88 8.74 -20.24 -11.31
CA GLY A 88 8.23 -21.44 -12.02
C GLY A 88 6.76 -21.32 -12.44
N LEU A 89 6.21 -20.11 -12.45
CA LEU A 89 4.86 -19.81 -12.90
C LEU A 89 4.82 -19.76 -14.44
N THR A 90 3.89 -20.50 -15.04
CA THR A 90 3.55 -20.38 -16.45
C THR A 90 2.26 -19.56 -16.57
N ILE A 91 2.28 -18.53 -17.42
CA ILE A 91 1.13 -17.63 -17.65
C ILE A 91 0.63 -17.82 -19.07
N THR A 92 -0.65 -18.08 -19.24
CA THR A 92 -1.30 -18.27 -20.51
C THR A 92 -2.51 -17.32 -20.66
N PRO A 93 -2.63 -16.56 -21.76
CA PRO A 93 -1.64 -16.46 -22.85
C PRO A 93 -0.34 -15.77 -22.43
N ALA A 94 0.77 -16.09 -23.09
CA ALA A 94 2.09 -15.55 -22.73
C ALA A 94 2.16 -14.00 -22.78
N GLY A 95 1.37 -13.38 -23.66
CA GLY A 95 1.24 -11.91 -23.73
C GLY A 95 0.68 -11.26 -22.46
N CYS A 96 0.04 -12.05 -21.57
CA CYS A 96 -0.47 -11.57 -20.29
C CYS A 96 0.57 -11.55 -19.17
N ALA A 97 1.76 -12.09 -19.40
CA ALA A 97 2.79 -12.15 -18.36
C ALA A 97 3.12 -10.75 -17.80
N ALA A 98 3.26 -9.74 -18.67
CA ALA A 98 3.52 -8.37 -18.25
C ALA A 98 2.35 -7.77 -17.44
N ALA A 99 1.10 -8.09 -17.80
CA ALA A 99 -0.07 -7.62 -17.09
C ALA A 99 -0.20 -8.25 -15.69
N VAL A 100 0.08 -9.54 -15.58
CA VAL A 100 -0.01 -10.27 -14.30
C VAL A 100 1.16 -9.96 -13.36
N VAL A 101 2.37 -9.79 -13.92
CA VAL A 101 3.60 -9.57 -13.14
C VAL A 101 3.87 -8.08 -12.91
N GLY A 102 3.49 -7.23 -13.87
CA GLY A 102 3.79 -5.79 -13.86
C GLY A 102 2.82 -4.93 -13.03
N THR A 103 1.76 -5.52 -12.46
CA THR A 103 0.79 -4.78 -11.65
C THR A 103 1.24 -4.55 -10.20
N GLU A 104 2.38 -5.10 -9.80
CA GLU A 104 2.94 -4.87 -8.47
C GLU A 104 3.95 -3.73 -8.54
N PRO A 105 3.67 -2.58 -7.88
CA PRO A 105 4.65 -1.52 -7.77
C PRO A 105 5.83 -1.99 -6.92
N SER A 106 7.05 -1.76 -7.38
CA SER A 106 8.23 -1.89 -6.51
C SER A 106 8.33 -0.61 -5.68
N PHE A 107 8.07 -0.70 -4.39
CA PHE A 107 8.05 0.46 -3.50
C PHE A 107 9.40 1.16 -3.37
N GLU A 108 10.50 0.45 -3.64
CA GLU A 108 11.85 1.02 -3.69
C GLU A 108 12.05 2.09 -4.78
N LYS A 109 11.13 2.18 -5.75
CA LYS A 109 11.19 3.15 -6.87
C LYS A 109 10.56 4.49 -6.55
N PHE A 110 9.94 4.64 -5.39
CA PHE A 110 9.30 5.88 -4.97
C PHE A 110 10.16 6.61 -3.95
N ASP A 111 10.06 7.94 -3.94
CA ASP A 111 10.84 8.79 -3.03
C ASP A 111 10.28 8.74 -1.62
N ASP A 112 8.95 8.54 -1.48
CA ASP A 112 8.26 8.49 -0.21
C ASP A 112 7.06 7.54 -0.32
N VAL A 113 6.77 6.77 0.75
CA VAL A 113 5.69 5.79 0.82
C VAL A 113 5.04 5.83 2.20
N ALA A 114 3.73 6.01 2.22
CA ALA A 114 2.91 5.84 3.41
C ALA A 114 1.85 4.78 3.15
N SER A 115 1.55 3.95 4.14
CA SER A 115 0.54 2.91 3.97
C SER A 115 -0.08 2.45 5.27
N GLU A 116 -1.30 1.95 5.15
CA GLU A 116 -2.02 1.33 6.24
C GLU A 116 -2.89 0.17 5.75
N SER A 117 -3.29 -0.68 6.67
CA SER A 117 -4.26 -1.74 6.42
C SER A 117 -5.41 -1.66 7.42
N ALA A 118 -6.63 -1.84 6.94
CA ALA A 118 -7.85 -1.91 7.73
C ALA A 118 -8.46 -3.30 7.58
N THR A 119 -8.72 -3.99 8.70
CA THR A 119 -9.29 -5.35 8.71
C THR A 119 -10.67 -5.33 9.35
N ILE A 120 -11.67 -5.89 8.66
CA ILE A 120 -13.03 -6.12 9.17
C ILE A 120 -13.37 -7.58 8.90
N GLY A 121 -13.43 -8.39 9.95
CA GLY A 121 -13.63 -9.84 9.79
C GLY A 121 -12.50 -10.46 8.97
N SER A 122 -12.83 -11.03 7.81
CA SER A 122 -11.86 -11.56 6.84
C SER A 122 -11.51 -10.60 5.72
N ALA A 123 -12.21 -9.48 5.60
CA ALA A 123 -11.92 -8.47 4.58
C ALA A 123 -10.77 -7.57 5.03
N VAL A 124 -9.80 -7.38 4.14
CA VAL A 124 -8.65 -6.51 4.34
C VAL A 124 -8.67 -5.42 3.27
N THR A 125 -8.63 -4.17 3.71
CA THR A 125 -8.41 -3.02 2.85
C THR A 125 -6.99 -2.50 3.09
N VAL A 126 -6.21 -2.35 2.04
CA VAL A 126 -4.86 -1.76 2.09
C VAL A 126 -4.90 -0.43 1.35
N GLU A 127 -4.45 0.62 2.00
CA GLU A 127 -4.20 1.92 1.40
C GLU A 127 -2.70 2.16 1.30
N VAL A 128 -2.26 2.56 0.12
CA VAL A 128 -0.86 2.94 -0.14
C VAL A 128 -0.86 4.27 -0.87
N LEU A 129 -0.13 5.21 -0.33
CA LEU A 129 0.11 6.51 -0.93
C LEU A 129 1.62 6.63 -1.19
N VAL A 130 1.98 6.89 -2.44
CA VAL A 130 3.39 7.07 -2.84
C VAL A 130 3.60 8.44 -3.47
N ARG A 131 4.81 8.95 -3.37
CA ARG A 131 5.24 10.22 -3.95
C ARG A 131 6.53 10.04 -4.73
N GLY A 132 6.64 10.76 -5.86
CA GLY A 132 7.83 10.72 -6.71
C GLY A 132 7.95 9.44 -7.53
N GLY A 133 9.15 9.19 -8.05
CA GLY A 133 9.44 7.97 -8.81
C GLY A 133 8.56 7.77 -10.04
N ALA A 134 8.19 6.52 -10.32
CA ALA A 134 7.48 6.10 -11.53
C ALA A 134 5.94 6.15 -11.37
N THR A 135 5.39 7.21 -10.76
CA THR A 135 3.93 7.37 -10.62
C THR A 135 3.25 7.69 -11.94
N LYS A 136 3.97 8.36 -12.86
CA LYS A 136 3.44 8.77 -14.17
C LYS A 136 2.98 7.54 -14.96
N ASP A 137 1.79 7.66 -15.53
CA ASP A 137 1.16 6.63 -16.37
C ASP A 137 0.79 5.31 -15.66
N ALA A 138 0.97 5.20 -14.33
CA ALA A 138 0.64 3.98 -13.59
C ALA A 138 -0.82 3.57 -13.75
N VAL A 139 -1.74 4.54 -13.69
CA VAL A 139 -3.18 4.32 -13.85
C VAL A 139 -3.51 3.83 -15.26
N SER A 140 -2.96 4.47 -16.31
CA SER A 140 -3.20 4.06 -17.69
C SER A 140 -2.59 2.70 -17.99
N GLN A 141 -1.41 2.40 -17.48
CA GLN A 141 -0.76 1.10 -17.64
C GLN A 141 -1.60 -0.03 -17.02
N LEU A 142 -2.19 0.19 -15.83
CA LEU A 142 -3.07 -0.78 -15.18
C LEU A 142 -4.34 -1.03 -16.03
N ALA A 143 -5.00 0.04 -16.46
CA ALA A 143 -6.21 -0.05 -17.28
C ALA A 143 -5.95 -0.76 -18.63
N GLU A 144 -4.84 -0.41 -19.29
CA GLU A 144 -4.43 -1.07 -20.54
C GLU A 144 -4.05 -2.54 -20.34
N ALA A 145 -3.38 -2.87 -19.21
CA ALA A 145 -3.04 -4.24 -18.88
C ALA A 145 -4.31 -5.10 -18.71
N ALA A 146 -5.30 -4.59 -17.99
CA ALA A 146 -6.59 -5.26 -17.82
C ALA A 146 -7.34 -5.42 -19.15
N ALA A 147 -7.34 -4.40 -20.01
CA ALA A 147 -8.00 -4.45 -21.33
C ALA A 147 -7.32 -5.46 -22.28
N ARG A 148 -5.99 -5.53 -22.27
CA ARG A 148 -5.24 -6.49 -23.10
C ARG A 148 -5.34 -7.92 -22.59
N CYS A 149 -5.51 -8.09 -21.30
CA CYS A 149 -5.52 -9.38 -20.61
C CYS A 149 -6.73 -9.51 -19.68
N PRO A 150 -7.96 -9.57 -20.24
CA PRO A 150 -9.15 -9.68 -19.39
C PRO A 150 -9.19 -11.01 -18.61
N LYS A 151 -8.42 -12.00 -19.06
CA LYS A 151 -8.30 -13.30 -18.38
C LYS A 151 -6.92 -13.91 -18.62
N ALA A 152 -6.30 -14.43 -17.56
CA ALA A 152 -5.05 -15.16 -17.62
C ALA A 152 -5.13 -16.43 -16.78
N THR A 153 -4.50 -17.51 -17.24
CA THR A 153 -4.33 -18.76 -16.48
C THR A 153 -2.89 -18.87 -16.04
N LEU A 154 -2.70 -19.15 -14.76
CA LEU A 154 -1.42 -19.35 -14.11
C LEU A 154 -1.30 -20.81 -13.69
N THR A 155 -0.20 -21.45 -14.00
CA THR A 155 0.07 -22.83 -13.59
C THR A 155 1.43 -22.94 -12.93
N SER A 156 1.49 -23.66 -11.82
CA SER A 156 2.73 -23.93 -11.09
C SER A 156 2.62 -25.28 -10.37
N PRO A 157 3.69 -26.07 -10.30
CA PRO A 157 3.70 -27.33 -9.55
C PRO A 157 3.35 -27.14 -8.06
N LYS A 158 3.61 -25.95 -7.50
CA LYS A 158 3.38 -25.65 -6.08
C LYS A 158 1.95 -25.25 -5.77
N ILE A 159 1.36 -24.44 -6.63
CA ILE A 159 0.02 -23.84 -6.39
C ILE A 159 -1.09 -24.50 -7.22
N GLY A 160 -0.74 -25.43 -8.15
CA GLY A 160 -1.71 -26.00 -9.08
C GLY A 160 -2.03 -25.05 -10.22
N SER A 161 -3.31 -24.77 -10.44
CA SER A 161 -3.79 -23.84 -11.47
C SER A 161 -4.61 -22.72 -10.87
N ALA A 162 -4.38 -21.51 -11.35
CA ALA A 162 -5.20 -20.34 -11.01
C ALA A 162 -5.64 -19.63 -12.28
N THR A 163 -6.84 -19.08 -12.27
CA THR A 163 -7.33 -18.17 -13.32
C THR A 163 -7.56 -16.82 -12.70
N ILE A 164 -7.00 -15.78 -13.29
CA ILE A 164 -7.27 -14.38 -12.93
C ILE A 164 -8.13 -13.77 -14.02
N ALA A 165 -9.26 -13.18 -13.65
CA ALA A 165 -10.11 -12.39 -14.52
C ALA A 165 -10.11 -10.93 -14.05
N PHE A 166 -9.96 -10.00 -14.98
CA PHE A 166 -9.97 -8.56 -14.75
C PHE A 166 -11.21 -7.94 -15.39
N GLU A 167 -11.85 -7.04 -14.66
CA GLU A 167 -13.00 -6.26 -15.11
C GLU A 167 -12.78 -4.79 -14.75
N THR A 168 -12.83 -3.91 -15.74
CA THR A 168 -12.81 -2.46 -15.49
C THR A 168 -14.20 -2.02 -15.05
N LEU A 169 -14.27 -1.31 -13.93
CA LEU A 169 -15.51 -0.80 -13.36
C LEU A 169 -15.62 0.72 -13.59
N PRO A 170 -16.85 1.25 -13.69
CA PRO A 170 -17.06 2.69 -13.80
C PRO A 170 -16.58 3.40 -12.53
N LEU A 171 -15.88 4.51 -12.71
CA LEU A 171 -15.41 5.39 -11.65
C LEU A 171 -15.52 6.84 -12.12
N GLU A 172 -15.97 7.73 -11.25
CA GLU A 172 -15.89 9.17 -11.50
C GLU A 172 -14.42 9.58 -11.63
N LYS A 173 -14.16 10.61 -12.44
CA LYS A 173 -12.80 11.11 -12.63
C LYS A 173 -12.29 11.74 -11.34
N LEU A 174 -11.20 11.18 -10.81
CA LEU A 174 -10.47 11.69 -9.66
C LEU A 174 -9.05 12.07 -10.12
N GLY A 175 -8.52 13.15 -9.56
CA GLY A 175 -7.17 13.64 -9.84
C GLY A 175 -6.89 13.86 -11.34
N SER A 176 -5.66 13.62 -11.75
CA SER A 176 -5.23 13.66 -13.16
C SER A 176 -5.57 12.38 -13.91
N GLY A 177 -5.78 11.26 -13.21
CA GLY A 177 -6.19 9.96 -13.73
C GLY A 177 -6.67 9.04 -12.63
N SER A 178 -7.68 8.22 -12.93
CA SER A 178 -8.21 7.24 -11.99
C SER A 178 -8.69 5.98 -12.69
N ALA A 179 -8.60 4.83 -12.02
CA ALA A 179 -9.10 3.54 -12.50
C ALA A 179 -9.62 2.72 -11.34
N LEU A 180 -10.65 1.94 -11.61
CA LEU A 180 -11.21 0.95 -10.69
C LEU A 180 -11.34 -0.38 -11.43
N LEU A 181 -10.78 -1.41 -10.84
CA LEU A 181 -10.78 -2.76 -11.37
C LEU A 181 -11.31 -3.74 -10.33
N ARG A 182 -12.13 -4.67 -10.80
CA ARG A 182 -12.36 -5.93 -10.09
C ARG A 182 -11.43 -6.96 -10.66
N TYR A 183 -10.77 -7.73 -9.80
CA TYR A 183 -10.14 -8.95 -10.24
C TYR A 183 -10.62 -10.13 -9.38
N THR A 184 -10.81 -11.26 -10.04
CA THR A 184 -11.22 -12.50 -9.38
C THR A 184 -10.16 -13.54 -9.66
N THR A 185 -9.65 -14.15 -8.60
CA THR A 185 -8.69 -15.24 -8.70
C THR A 185 -9.38 -16.54 -8.32
N ASP A 186 -9.54 -17.45 -9.29
CA ASP A 186 -10.02 -18.81 -9.08
C ASP A 186 -8.83 -19.75 -9.03
N VAL A 187 -8.59 -20.37 -7.88
CA VAL A 187 -7.46 -21.28 -7.65
C VAL A 187 -7.95 -22.72 -7.52
N THR A 188 -7.32 -23.62 -8.26
CA THR A 188 -7.47 -25.06 -8.06
C THR A 188 -6.16 -25.61 -7.49
N LEU A 189 -6.17 -25.97 -6.20
CA LEU A 189 -5.02 -26.53 -5.53
C LEU A 189 -4.69 -27.94 -6.04
N PRO A 190 -3.46 -28.45 -5.88
CA PRO A 190 -3.06 -29.76 -6.40
C PRO A 190 -3.91 -30.95 -5.91
N HIS A 191 -4.54 -30.80 -4.74
CA HIS A 191 -5.46 -31.81 -4.16
C HIS A 191 -6.92 -31.61 -4.56
N GLY A 192 -7.22 -30.71 -5.53
CA GLY A 192 -8.55 -30.51 -6.09
C GLY A 192 -9.45 -29.52 -5.36
N THR A 193 -8.99 -28.88 -4.30
CA THR A 193 -9.77 -27.79 -3.65
C THR A 193 -9.83 -26.55 -4.55
N HIS A 194 -11.04 -26.00 -4.69
CA HIS A 194 -11.28 -24.77 -5.42
C HIS A 194 -11.50 -23.61 -4.46
N LEU A 195 -10.85 -22.50 -4.74
CA LEU A 195 -10.95 -21.25 -3.98
C LEU A 195 -11.21 -20.11 -4.96
N THR A 196 -12.17 -19.24 -4.64
CA THR A 196 -12.43 -18.02 -5.41
C THR A 196 -12.18 -16.81 -4.51
N VAL A 197 -11.26 -15.95 -4.90
CA VAL A 197 -10.87 -14.76 -4.15
C VAL A 197 -11.19 -13.53 -5.00
N PRO A 198 -12.31 -12.83 -4.71
CA PRO A 198 -12.61 -11.56 -5.36
C PRO A 198 -11.87 -10.43 -4.68
N ALA A 199 -11.43 -9.44 -5.47
CA ALA A 199 -10.82 -8.22 -4.95
C ALA A 199 -11.16 -7.00 -5.82
N LEU A 200 -11.01 -5.81 -5.24
CA LEU A 200 -11.09 -4.52 -5.92
C LEU A 200 -9.77 -3.79 -5.78
N ILE A 201 -9.33 -3.15 -6.85
CA ILE A 201 -8.19 -2.23 -6.86
C ILE A 201 -8.65 -0.91 -7.45
N GLY A 202 -8.44 0.17 -6.70
CA GLY A 202 -8.63 1.54 -7.14
C GLY A 202 -7.31 2.28 -7.16
N MET A 203 -7.08 3.08 -8.19
CA MET A 203 -5.89 3.93 -8.29
C MET A 203 -6.30 5.35 -8.67
N VAL A 204 -5.63 6.32 -8.04
CA VAL A 204 -5.79 7.75 -8.38
C VAL A 204 -4.41 8.37 -8.48
N GLN A 205 -4.14 8.99 -9.62
CA GLN A 205 -2.93 9.77 -9.83
C GLN A 205 -3.22 11.26 -9.63
N ASP A 206 -2.35 11.94 -8.90
CA ASP A 206 -2.46 13.37 -8.67
C ASP A 206 -1.06 14.01 -8.62
N GLY A 207 -0.71 14.73 -9.67
CA GLY A 207 0.63 15.29 -9.82
C GLY A 207 1.71 14.20 -9.79
N ASN A 208 2.60 14.26 -8.79
CA ASN A 208 3.66 13.27 -8.54
C ASN A 208 3.27 12.23 -7.48
N ARG A 209 1.99 12.18 -7.08
CA ARG A 209 1.46 11.22 -6.11
C ARG A 209 0.62 10.15 -6.79
N LEU A 210 0.62 8.96 -6.23
CA LEU A 210 -0.25 7.87 -6.62
C LEU A 210 -0.86 7.25 -5.37
N LEU A 211 -2.18 7.29 -5.30
CA LEU A 211 -2.99 6.59 -4.30
C LEU A 211 -3.39 5.23 -4.87
N VAL A 212 -3.19 4.17 -4.12
CA VAL A 212 -3.66 2.82 -4.42
C VAL A 212 -4.49 2.33 -3.24
N LEU A 213 -5.71 1.93 -3.51
CA LEU A 213 -6.60 1.29 -2.55
C LEU A 213 -6.91 -0.12 -3.04
N MET A 214 -6.77 -1.12 -2.19
CA MET A 214 -7.07 -2.51 -2.51
C MET A 214 -7.96 -3.10 -1.42
N ASN A 215 -9.01 -3.83 -1.81
CA ASN A 215 -9.84 -4.59 -0.90
C ASN A 215 -9.88 -6.04 -1.34
N ILE A 216 -9.63 -6.97 -0.41
CA ILE A 216 -9.61 -8.41 -0.64
C ILE A 216 -10.28 -9.14 0.55
N ASP A 217 -11.09 -10.14 0.27
CA ASP A 217 -11.60 -11.03 1.32
C ASP A 217 -10.72 -12.29 1.43
N THR A 218 -9.90 -12.32 2.48
CA THR A 218 -8.98 -13.44 2.75
C THR A 218 -9.69 -14.67 3.34
N GLY A 219 -10.92 -14.53 3.83
CA GLY A 219 -11.73 -15.64 4.35
C GLY A 219 -12.07 -16.66 3.26
N ALA A 220 -12.24 -16.20 2.03
CA ALA A 220 -12.43 -17.08 0.87
C ALA A 220 -11.27 -18.05 0.62
N ALA A 221 -10.08 -17.72 1.08
CA ALA A 221 -8.89 -18.56 0.92
C ALA A 221 -8.80 -19.68 1.97
N GLN A 222 -9.74 -19.76 2.94
CA GLN A 222 -9.73 -20.81 3.95
C GLN A 222 -10.41 -22.08 3.41
N PRO A 223 -9.80 -23.26 3.58
CA PRO A 223 -10.40 -24.52 3.15
C PRO A 223 -11.75 -24.75 3.84
N GLY A 224 -12.79 -24.99 3.04
CA GLY A 224 -14.16 -25.22 3.55
C GLY A 224 -14.96 -23.96 3.91
N ALA A 225 -14.37 -22.76 3.69
CA ALA A 225 -15.13 -21.52 3.81
C ALA A 225 -16.22 -21.45 2.72
N ALA A 226 -17.32 -20.78 3.04
CA ALA A 226 -18.28 -20.38 2.02
C ALA A 226 -17.61 -19.41 1.04
N PRO A 227 -18.02 -19.40 -0.24
CA PRO A 227 -17.51 -18.41 -1.18
C PRO A 227 -17.68 -17.01 -0.60
N ALA A 228 -16.62 -16.20 -0.64
CA ALA A 228 -16.70 -14.82 -0.18
C ALA A 228 -17.70 -14.05 -1.05
N ALA A 229 -18.49 -13.21 -0.42
CA ALA A 229 -19.28 -12.24 -1.16
C ALA A 229 -18.30 -11.27 -1.85
N PRO A 230 -18.50 -10.97 -3.16
CA PRO A 230 -17.65 -9.99 -3.83
C PRO A 230 -17.79 -8.64 -3.11
N PRO A 231 -16.66 -7.91 -2.92
CA PRO A 231 -16.71 -6.58 -2.31
C PRO A 231 -17.62 -5.66 -3.14
N ASP A 232 -18.36 -4.77 -2.45
CA ASP A 232 -19.26 -3.81 -3.10
C ASP A 232 -18.46 -2.73 -3.84
N PRO A 233 -18.54 -2.64 -5.18
CA PRO A 233 -17.77 -1.66 -5.93
C PRO A 233 -18.21 -0.21 -5.66
N ALA A 234 -19.49 0.01 -5.35
CA ALA A 234 -19.98 1.38 -5.12
C ALA A 234 -19.47 1.90 -3.77
N ALA A 235 -19.51 1.08 -2.72
CA ALA A 235 -18.94 1.43 -1.42
C ALA A 235 -17.42 1.63 -1.53
N PHE A 236 -16.74 0.80 -2.30
CA PHE A 236 -15.29 0.92 -2.51
C PHE A 236 -14.93 2.17 -3.32
N ALA A 237 -15.67 2.50 -4.38
CA ALA A 237 -15.47 3.72 -5.17
C ALA A 237 -15.66 4.99 -4.30
N LYS A 238 -16.64 4.97 -3.40
CA LYS A 238 -16.85 6.05 -2.44
C LYS A 238 -15.65 6.20 -1.51
N LEU A 239 -15.16 5.10 -0.93
CA LEU A 239 -13.98 5.10 -0.05
C LEU A 239 -12.74 5.62 -0.78
N LEU A 240 -12.54 5.21 -2.03
CA LEU A 240 -11.45 5.72 -2.88
C LEU A 240 -11.55 7.22 -3.12
N GLY A 241 -12.77 7.74 -3.33
CA GLY A 241 -13.03 9.17 -3.44
C GLY A 241 -12.73 9.93 -2.14
N GLU A 242 -13.10 9.37 -1.00
CA GLU A 242 -12.79 9.93 0.33
C GLU A 242 -11.27 9.96 0.56
N ALA A 243 -10.56 8.86 0.25
CA ALA A 243 -9.09 8.79 0.36
C ALA A 243 -8.41 9.86 -0.51
N TYR A 244 -8.87 10.04 -1.75
CA TYR A 244 -8.37 11.10 -2.61
C TYR A 244 -8.60 12.50 -2.02
N GLN A 245 -9.79 12.78 -1.45
CA GLN A 245 -10.08 14.07 -0.84
C GLN A 245 -9.20 14.34 0.40
N VAL A 246 -8.97 13.32 1.24
CA VAL A 246 -8.06 13.46 2.40
C VAL A 246 -6.65 13.80 1.93
N GLN A 247 -6.13 13.06 0.96
CA GLN A 247 -4.82 13.30 0.37
C GLN A 247 -4.70 14.73 -0.20
N ALA A 248 -5.68 15.18 -1.02
CA ALA A 248 -5.66 16.50 -1.62
C ALA A 248 -5.69 17.62 -0.56
N ASN A 249 -6.51 17.45 0.49
CA ASN A 249 -6.61 18.46 1.55
C ASN A 249 -5.39 18.54 2.46
N ALA A 250 -4.68 17.41 2.66
CA ALA A 250 -3.56 17.35 3.60
C ALA A 250 -2.20 17.68 2.94
N LEU A 251 -2.08 17.47 1.63
CA LEU A 251 -0.79 17.52 0.94
C LEU A 251 -0.66 18.63 -0.12
N ASP A 252 -1.74 19.36 -0.44
CA ASP A 252 -1.75 20.53 -1.32
C ASP A 252 -1.66 21.83 -0.52
#